data_3d0e5f1d112f66c830463b5889f87866
#
_entry.id   3d0e5f1d112f66c830463b5889f87866
#
_cell.length_a   1.000
_cell.length_b   1.000
_cell.length_c   1.000
_cell.angle_alpha   90.00
_cell.angle_beta   90.00
_cell.angle_gamma   90.00
#
_symmetry.space_group_name_H-M   'P 1'
#
loop_
_entity.id
_entity.type
_entity.pdbx_description
1 polymer ?
#
loop_
_entity_poly.entity_id
_entity_poly.type
_entity_poly.pdbx_seq_one_letter_code
_entity_poly.pdbx_strand_id
1 'polypeptide(L)'
;MKSTIIDRKNYINLVDGFFVKTPHWKQVEAVIQDYDNEQKQAGKPTSFLLANHNKKTLGKKSEARIFETNGYNLCIDVTTEKDGSHRVSYFDFSARLGHGAIHFRTNVRGYLQMLTLPVQAILRGWGDTTKGFQHYVHEIETENSIDGISRMMYAGITKQGWQKRLSQHTAAAGAGSNRLFPVAIRNAFSSGNPKSFTTFIASVNSTYDDSMNWEEWFVDEVSLAPKGLNMIPGGFKGLKFLHEHSVNVPKNHSEKDIDEAVERYQQKHPRAGYANPAISDLWKTDDYYAKAVCGREKCLNPEQVRAIRALNEVGYSAHRIAGTVNALNETQVQRVIDGKTYRRIL
;
A
#
# COMPACT_ATOMS: atom_id res chain seq x y z
N MET A 1 27.44 -8.11 32.63
CA MET A 1 26.39 -7.51 31.80
C MET A 1 25.72 -8.66 31.04
N LYS A 2 24.39 -8.88 31.23
CA LYS A 2 23.65 -9.83 30.40
C LYS A 2 23.67 -9.33 28.96
N SER A 3 24.11 -10.18 28.03
CA SER A 3 24.12 -9.81 26.62
C SER A 3 22.67 -9.55 26.15
N THR A 4 22.38 -8.37 25.67
CA THR A 4 21.10 -8.02 25.11
C THR A 4 20.92 -8.77 23.78
N ILE A 5 19.74 -9.33 23.55
CA ILE A 5 19.40 -10.11 22.34
C ILE A 5 19.06 -9.15 21.21
N ILE A 6 18.37 -8.05 21.53
CA ILE A 6 17.91 -7.08 20.55
C ILE A 6 19.02 -6.09 20.18
N ASP A 7 19.17 -5.82 18.90
CA ASP A 7 19.92 -4.68 18.40
C ASP A 7 19.03 -3.42 18.50
N ARG A 8 19.37 -2.55 19.46
CA ARG A 8 18.59 -1.33 19.73
C ARG A 8 18.48 -0.43 18.50
N LYS A 9 19.55 -0.30 17.71
CA LYS A 9 19.57 0.58 16.54
C LYS A 9 18.62 0.07 15.47
N ASN A 10 18.70 -1.22 15.17
CA ASN A 10 17.83 -1.86 14.21
C ASN A 10 16.34 -1.81 14.66
N TYR A 11 16.11 -2.05 15.95
CA TYR A 11 14.75 -1.95 16.50
C TYR A 11 14.15 -0.55 16.31
N ILE A 12 14.90 0.50 16.66
CA ILE A 12 14.46 1.89 16.47
C ILE A 12 14.19 2.17 14.99
N ASN A 13 15.09 1.75 14.10
CA ASN A 13 14.93 1.99 12.67
C ASN A 13 13.74 1.28 12.03
N LEU A 14 13.35 0.12 12.55
CA LEU A 14 12.31 -0.71 11.94
C LEU A 14 10.96 -0.61 12.63
N VAL A 15 10.93 -0.38 13.93
CA VAL A 15 9.71 -0.49 14.75
C VAL A 15 9.28 0.84 15.35
N ASP A 16 10.26 1.64 15.81
CA ASP A 16 9.96 2.90 16.51
C ASP A 16 9.32 3.92 15.56
N GLY A 17 8.26 4.58 16.06
CA GLY A 17 7.52 5.58 15.27
C GLY A 17 6.42 5.05 14.36
N PHE A 18 6.25 3.74 14.21
CA PHE A 18 5.12 3.18 13.47
C PHE A 18 3.81 3.26 14.28
N PHE A 19 3.89 3.02 15.57
CA PHE A 19 2.76 3.10 16.49
C PHE A 19 2.75 4.43 17.25
N VAL A 20 1.60 4.87 17.68
CA VAL A 20 1.44 6.05 18.55
C VAL A 20 2.29 5.89 19.83
N LYS A 21 2.38 4.67 20.34
CA LYS A 21 3.34 4.29 21.39
C LYS A 21 3.93 2.92 21.06
N THR A 22 5.18 2.93 20.66
CA THR A 22 5.96 1.72 20.38
C THR A 22 6.41 1.09 21.70
N PRO A 23 6.30 -0.24 21.88
CA PRO A 23 6.85 -0.90 23.05
C PRO A 23 8.37 -0.64 23.16
N HIS A 24 8.84 -0.41 24.36
CA HIS A 24 10.27 -0.23 24.55
C HIS A 24 11.04 -1.53 24.23
N TRP A 25 12.17 -1.43 23.56
CA TRP A 25 12.94 -2.59 23.11
C TRP A 25 13.27 -3.60 24.23
N LYS A 26 13.43 -3.15 25.49
CA LYS A 26 13.64 -4.04 26.65
C LYS A 26 12.41 -4.88 26.98
N GLN A 27 11.19 -4.35 26.78
CA GLN A 27 9.96 -5.10 26.95
C GLN A 27 9.85 -6.19 25.90
N VAL A 28 10.19 -5.87 24.65
CA VAL A 28 10.19 -6.83 23.55
C VAL A 28 11.26 -7.90 23.79
N GLU A 29 12.44 -7.54 24.32
CA GLU A 29 13.47 -8.50 24.68
C GLU A 29 13.01 -9.46 25.78
N ALA A 30 12.33 -8.97 26.80
CA ALA A 30 11.74 -9.81 27.84
C ALA A 30 10.71 -10.78 27.27
N VAL A 31 9.79 -10.28 26.42
CA VAL A 31 8.79 -11.13 25.75
C VAL A 31 9.44 -12.23 24.89
N ILE A 32 10.48 -11.90 24.12
CA ILE A 32 11.22 -12.88 23.34
C ILE A 32 11.86 -13.95 24.24
N GLN A 33 12.42 -13.54 25.37
CA GLN A 33 13.03 -14.48 26.33
C GLN A 33 12.00 -15.39 26.98
N ASP A 34 10.85 -14.84 27.37
CA ASP A 34 9.77 -15.61 27.97
C ASP A 34 9.19 -16.61 26.96
N TYR A 35 8.92 -16.19 25.75
CA TYR A 35 8.49 -17.09 24.68
C TYR A 35 9.48 -18.21 24.41
N ASP A 36 10.77 -17.93 24.35
CA ASP A 36 11.81 -18.95 24.18
C ASP A 36 11.85 -19.95 25.35
N ASN A 37 11.64 -19.51 26.57
CA ASN A 37 11.58 -20.38 27.73
C ASN A 37 10.36 -21.30 27.69
N GLU A 38 9.21 -20.78 27.30
CA GLU A 38 7.99 -21.59 27.11
C GLU A 38 8.17 -22.65 26.02
N GLN A 39 8.78 -22.28 24.88
CA GLN A 39 9.04 -23.24 23.80
C GLN A 39 9.98 -24.36 24.26
N LYS A 40 11.01 -24.05 25.05
CA LYS A 40 11.92 -25.05 25.65
C LYS A 40 11.21 -25.98 26.62
N GLN A 41 10.37 -25.44 27.50
CA GLN A 41 9.58 -26.22 28.44
C GLN A 41 8.59 -27.15 27.73
N ALA A 42 8.08 -26.73 26.58
CA ALA A 42 7.20 -27.55 25.72
C ALA A 42 7.98 -28.60 24.89
N GLY A 43 9.31 -28.77 25.11
CA GLY A 43 10.13 -29.73 24.38
C GLY A 43 10.36 -29.38 22.91
N LYS A 44 10.01 -28.17 22.48
CA LYS A 44 10.29 -27.72 21.12
C LYS A 44 11.78 -27.43 20.96
N PRO A 45 12.38 -27.59 19.76
CA PRO A 45 13.78 -27.29 19.53
C PRO A 45 14.07 -25.84 19.95
N THR A 46 15.25 -25.64 20.54
CA THR A 46 15.75 -24.31 20.95
C THR A 46 15.45 -23.33 19.84
N SER A 47 14.82 -22.23 20.17
CA SER A 47 14.44 -21.28 19.16
C SER A 47 15.65 -20.86 18.34
N PHE A 48 15.42 -20.62 17.08
CA PHE A 48 16.40 -20.04 16.17
C PHE A 48 17.11 -18.80 16.77
N LEU A 49 16.43 -18.06 17.62
CA LEU A 49 16.96 -16.87 18.29
C LEU A 49 18.16 -17.15 19.19
N LEU A 50 18.09 -18.18 20.01
CA LEU A 50 19.19 -18.53 20.93
C LEU A 50 20.26 -19.40 20.26
N ALA A 51 19.90 -20.28 19.35
CA ALA A 51 20.85 -21.10 18.62
C ALA A 51 21.77 -20.26 17.73
N ASN A 52 21.25 -19.20 17.13
CA ASN A 52 22.01 -18.30 16.26
C ASN A 52 22.64 -17.10 16.99
N HIS A 53 22.30 -16.87 18.23
CA HIS A 53 22.99 -15.89 19.06
C HIS A 53 24.46 -16.28 19.35
N ASN A 54 24.80 -17.56 19.12
CA ASN A 54 26.14 -18.07 19.18
C ASN A 54 26.99 -17.81 17.91
N LYS A 55 27.01 -16.54 17.48
CA LYS A 55 28.17 -15.79 17.00
C LYS A 55 28.88 -16.15 15.70
N LYS A 56 28.99 -17.36 15.23
CA LYS A 56 29.89 -17.65 14.11
C LYS A 56 29.19 -17.67 12.73
N THR A 57 27.90 -17.92 12.71
CA THR A 57 27.12 -17.99 11.48
C THR A 57 26.45 -16.67 11.09
N LEU A 58 26.13 -15.81 12.05
CA LEU A 58 25.46 -14.53 11.84
C LEU A 58 26.36 -13.46 11.23
N GLY A 59 27.66 -13.49 11.50
CA GLY A 59 28.60 -12.44 11.09
C GLY A 59 28.82 -12.27 9.58
N LYS A 60 28.23 -13.12 8.74
CA LYS A 60 28.36 -13.04 7.27
C LYS A 60 27.09 -12.68 6.53
N LYS A 61 25.90 -12.81 7.14
CA LYS A 61 24.63 -12.47 6.50
C LYS A 61 24.12 -11.13 7.02
N SER A 62 24.15 -10.12 6.19
CA SER A 62 23.59 -8.81 6.47
C SER A 62 22.11 -8.71 6.09
N GLU A 63 21.65 -9.61 5.24
CA GLU A 63 20.27 -9.69 4.77
C GLU A 63 19.41 -10.58 5.68
N ALA A 64 18.22 -10.11 6.03
CA ALA A 64 17.24 -10.89 6.76
C ALA A 64 15.92 -10.91 5.98
N ARG A 65 15.42 -12.10 5.72
CA ARG A 65 14.17 -12.34 4.98
C ARG A 65 13.18 -13.10 5.84
N ILE A 66 11.90 -12.78 5.71
CA ILE A 66 10.81 -13.47 6.40
C ILE A 66 10.84 -14.99 6.14
N PHE A 67 11.25 -15.40 4.93
CA PHE A 67 11.18 -16.79 4.48
C PHE A 67 12.31 -17.71 4.97
N GLU A 68 13.33 -17.17 5.63
CA GLU A 68 14.54 -17.94 5.99
C GLU A 68 14.47 -18.61 7.37
N THR A 69 13.42 -18.37 8.14
CA THR A 69 13.27 -18.91 9.49
C THR A 69 12.01 -19.74 9.60
N ASN A 70 12.16 -21.05 9.64
CA ASN A 70 11.05 -21.94 9.85
C ASN A 70 10.54 -21.88 11.30
N GLY A 71 9.24 -21.71 11.46
CA GLY A 71 8.52 -22.04 12.68
C GLY A 71 8.55 -21.03 13.82
N TYR A 72 9.09 -19.83 13.64
CA TYR A 72 9.06 -18.79 14.67
C TYR A 72 8.13 -17.65 14.25
N ASN A 73 6.97 -17.57 14.86
CA ASN A 73 6.02 -16.50 14.65
C ASN A 73 5.52 -15.99 16.01
N LEU A 74 6.03 -14.85 16.42
CA LEU A 74 5.68 -14.21 17.68
C LEU A 74 4.84 -12.97 17.40
N CYS A 75 3.62 -12.95 17.90
CA CYS A 75 2.78 -11.76 17.88
C CYS A 75 2.84 -11.04 19.22
N ILE A 76 3.18 -9.77 19.18
CA ILE A 76 3.22 -8.87 20.33
C ILE A 76 2.06 -7.88 20.21
N ASP A 77 1.11 -7.97 21.15
CA ASP A 77 0.00 -7.04 21.27
C ASP A 77 0.37 -5.89 22.20
N VAL A 78 0.13 -4.68 21.72
CA VAL A 78 0.28 -3.46 22.49
C VAL A 78 -1.10 -2.85 22.71
N THR A 79 -1.61 -2.98 23.94
CA THR A 79 -2.90 -2.41 24.32
C THR A 79 -2.68 -1.13 25.13
N THR A 80 -3.39 -0.07 24.76
CA THR A 80 -3.40 1.17 25.55
C THR A 80 -4.54 1.09 26.55
N GLU A 81 -4.21 1.13 27.83
CA GLU A 81 -5.17 1.13 28.93
C GLU A 81 -5.82 2.53 29.07
N LYS A 82 -6.94 2.60 29.83
CA LYS A 82 -7.69 3.84 30.01
C LYS A 82 -6.89 4.96 30.69
N ASP A 83 -5.91 4.60 31.52
CA ASP A 83 -5.00 5.53 32.20
C ASP A 83 -3.84 6.02 31.30
N GLY A 84 -3.81 5.57 30.04
CA GLY A 84 -2.75 5.88 29.10
C GLY A 84 -1.50 5.01 29.24
N SER A 85 -1.48 4.05 30.17
CA SER A 85 -0.43 3.04 30.27
C SER A 85 -0.51 2.04 29.11
N HIS A 86 0.56 1.30 28.87
CA HIS A 86 0.61 0.27 27.83
C HIS A 86 0.85 -1.09 28.46
N ARG A 87 -0.05 -2.00 28.12
CA ARG A 87 0.14 -3.42 28.38
C ARG A 87 0.70 -4.08 27.12
N VAL A 88 1.74 -4.87 27.31
CA VAL A 88 2.35 -5.70 26.27
C VAL A 88 2.00 -7.15 26.62
N SER A 89 1.39 -7.84 25.69
CA SER A 89 1.11 -9.28 25.75
C SER A 89 1.64 -9.96 24.50
N TYR A 90 1.79 -11.27 24.52
CA TYR A 90 2.27 -12.01 23.35
C TYR A 90 1.55 -13.34 23.19
N PHE A 91 1.58 -13.87 21.97
CA PHE A 91 1.08 -15.20 21.67
C PHE A 91 1.81 -15.80 20.46
N ASP A 92 1.80 -17.14 20.40
CA ASP A 92 2.35 -17.90 19.29
C ASP A 92 1.43 -17.79 18.07
N PHE A 93 1.94 -17.24 16.97
CA PHE A 93 1.22 -17.10 15.72
C PHE A 93 1.62 -18.14 14.67
N SER A 94 2.46 -19.10 15.06
CA SER A 94 3.10 -20.10 14.17
C SER A 94 2.11 -21.00 13.43
N ALA A 95 0.90 -21.18 13.96
CA ALA A 95 -0.12 -21.99 13.32
C ALA A 95 -0.62 -21.47 11.95
N ARG A 96 -0.28 -20.23 11.59
CA ARG A 96 -0.81 -19.61 10.37
C ARG A 96 0.23 -19.33 9.29
N LEU A 97 1.49 -19.18 9.64
CA LEU A 97 2.56 -18.79 8.70
C LEU A 97 3.81 -19.64 8.98
N GLY A 98 4.28 -20.40 8.01
CA GLY A 98 5.49 -21.22 8.12
C GLY A 98 6.81 -20.45 8.16
N HIS A 99 6.83 -19.15 8.50
CA HIS A 99 7.98 -18.27 8.35
C HIS A 99 8.33 -17.56 9.66
N GLY A 100 9.60 -17.35 9.92
CA GLY A 100 10.09 -16.69 11.12
C GLY A 100 9.87 -15.17 11.09
N ALA A 101 8.74 -14.74 11.61
CA ALA A 101 8.39 -13.35 11.70
C ALA A 101 8.06 -12.92 13.14
N ILE A 102 8.27 -11.65 13.40
CA ILE A 102 7.72 -10.98 14.58
C ILE A 102 6.65 -10.01 14.11
N HIS A 103 5.51 -10.07 14.78
CA HIS A 103 4.37 -9.21 14.50
C HIS A 103 4.15 -8.28 15.68
N PHE A 104 4.05 -7.00 15.42
CA PHE A 104 3.59 -6.01 16.39
C PHE A 104 2.19 -5.60 16.01
N ARG A 105 1.26 -5.68 16.95
CA ARG A 105 -0.15 -5.40 16.72
C ARG A 105 -0.69 -4.42 17.75
N THR A 106 -1.49 -3.47 17.32
CA THR A 106 -2.23 -2.56 18.19
C THR A 106 -3.56 -2.19 17.57
N ASN A 107 -4.51 -1.80 18.39
CA ASN A 107 -5.77 -1.24 17.94
C ASN A 107 -5.72 0.29 18.08
N VAL A 108 -5.94 1.00 16.98
CA VAL A 108 -5.93 2.46 16.95
C VAL A 108 -7.29 2.93 16.45
N ARG A 109 -8.05 3.59 17.32
CA ARG A 109 -9.34 4.19 16.95
C ARG A 109 -10.30 3.23 16.21
N GLY A 110 -10.28 1.96 16.59
CA GLY A 110 -11.20 0.95 16.05
C GLY A 110 -10.65 0.15 14.85
N TYR A 111 -9.48 0.47 14.30
CA TYR A 111 -8.83 -0.35 13.29
C TYR A 111 -7.58 -1.04 13.82
N LEU A 112 -7.28 -2.21 13.26
CA LEU A 112 -6.09 -2.97 13.58
C LEU A 112 -4.88 -2.39 12.82
N GLN A 113 -3.86 -1.98 13.55
CA GLN A 113 -2.57 -1.62 12.99
C GLN A 113 -1.56 -2.73 13.27
N MET A 114 -0.89 -3.22 12.22
CA MET A 114 0.07 -4.32 12.35
C MET A 114 1.36 -4.03 11.57
N LEU A 115 2.49 -4.38 12.20
CA LEU A 115 3.80 -4.40 11.57
C LEU A 115 4.36 -5.82 11.66
N THR A 116 4.72 -6.38 10.53
CA THR A 116 5.36 -7.70 10.42
C THR A 116 6.76 -7.56 9.83
N LEU A 117 7.74 -8.14 10.46
CA LEU A 117 9.12 -8.10 9.98
C LEU A 117 9.87 -9.41 10.30
N PRO A 118 10.96 -9.69 9.57
CA PRO A 118 11.83 -10.82 9.90
C PRO A 118 12.41 -10.62 11.29
N VAL A 119 12.25 -11.60 12.17
CA VAL A 119 12.75 -11.49 13.54
C VAL A 119 14.25 -11.20 13.60
N GLN A 120 15.02 -11.74 12.67
CA GLN A 120 16.46 -11.54 12.57
C GLN A 120 16.85 -10.06 12.41
N ALA A 121 15.98 -9.29 11.73
CA ALA A 121 16.26 -7.88 11.44
C ALA A 121 16.45 -7.02 12.71
N ILE A 122 15.84 -7.43 13.83
CA ILE A 122 15.98 -6.73 15.11
C ILE A 122 16.96 -7.41 16.07
N LEU A 123 17.57 -8.52 15.68
CA LEU A 123 18.51 -9.25 16.54
C LEU A 123 19.95 -8.73 16.37
N ARG A 124 20.73 -8.81 17.44
CA ARG A 124 22.16 -8.54 17.37
C ARG A 124 22.87 -9.53 16.45
N GLY A 125 23.78 -9.00 15.65
CA GLY A 125 24.63 -9.78 14.76
C GLY A 125 24.11 -9.90 13.32
N TRP A 126 22.98 -9.30 13.00
CA TRP A 126 22.42 -9.29 11.64
C TRP A 126 22.79 -8.04 10.81
N GLY A 127 23.73 -7.27 11.24
CA GLY A 127 24.16 -6.09 10.52
C GLY A 127 23.21 -4.90 10.68
N ASP A 128 23.52 -3.85 9.96
CA ASP A 128 22.82 -2.56 10.04
C ASP A 128 21.70 -2.50 9.00
N THR A 129 20.45 -2.46 9.46
CA THR A 129 19.26 -2.44 8.58
C THR A 129 19.12 -1.18 7.74
N THR A 130 20.03 -0.22 7.89
CA THR A 130 20.04 1.02 7.09
C THR A 130 20.98 0.96 5.89
N LYS A 131 21.75 -0.11 5.71
CA LYS A 131 22.82 -0.17 4.70
C LYS A 131 22.34 -0.61 3.31
N GLY A 132 21.33 -1.47 3.25
CA GLY A 132 20.76 -1.99 2.00
C GLY A 132 19.36 -1.48 1.75
N PHE A 133 18.73 -2.09 0.78
CA PHE A 133 17.31 -1.83 0.51
C PHE A 133 16.42 -2.59 1.47
N GLN A 134 15.28 -1.99 1.79
CA GLN A 134 14.17 -2.62 2.49
C GLN A 134 13.06 -2.87 1.49
N HIS A 135 12.50 -4.09 1.49
CA HIS A 135 11.30 -4.43 0.73
C HIS A 135 10.11 -4.34 1.66
N TYR A 136 9.13 -3.57 1.29
CA TYR A 136 7.94 -3.39 2.11
C TYR A 136 6.65 -3.54 1.31
N VAL A 137 5.62 -4.00 1.99
CA VAL A 137 4.26 -4.09 1.46
C VAL A 137 3.33 -3.43 2.48
N HIS A 138 2.49 -2.53 2.01
CA HIS A 138 1.39 -1.99 2.80
C HIS A 138 0.08 -2.63 2.33
N GLU A 139 -0.68 -3.17 3.26
CA GLU A 139 -2.01 -3.73 3.02
C GLU A 139 -3.05 -2.89 3.73
N ILE A 140 -4.10 -2.52 3.02
CA ILE A 140 -5.27 -1.84 3.55
C ILE A 140 -6.45 -2.77 3.40
N GLU A 141 -7.11 -3.09 4.52
CA GLU A 141 -8.38 -3.79 4.54
C GLU A 141 -9.50 -2.82 4.86
N THR A 142 -10.53 -2.83 4.03
CA THR A 142 -11.74 -2.03 4.23
C THR A 142 -12.97 -2.92 4.18
N GLU A 143 -14.04 -2.52 4.84
CA GLU A 143 -15.33 -3.14 4.65
C GLU A 143 -15.87 -2.82 3.25
N ASN A 144 -16.27 -3.85 2.53
CA ASN A 144 -16.99 -3.72 1.26
C ASN A 144 -18.41 -4.25 1.47
N SER A 145 -19.41 -3.46 1.11
CA SER A 145 -20.83 -3.80 1.26
C SER A 145 -21.30 -4.99 0.40
N ILE A 146 -20.52 -5.38 -0.60
CA ILE A 146 -20.88 -6.44 -1.55
C ILE A 146 -20.19 -7.76 -1.21
N ASP A 147 -18.88 -7.73 -0.92
CA ASP A 147 -18.02 -8.92 -0.80
C ASP A 147 -17.45 -9.12 0.62
N GLY A 148 -17.84 -8.30 1.58
CA GLY A 148 -17.38 -8.35 2.97
C GLY A 148 -16.09 -7.57 3.20
N ILE A 149 -14.92 -8.09 2.83
CA ILE A 149 -13.62 -7.44 3.06
C ILE A 149 -12.90 -7.24 1.72
N SER A 150 -12.50 -6.01 1.45
CA SER A 150 -11.61 -5.68 0.34
C SER A 150 -10.19 -5.52 0.85
N ARG A 151 -9.24 -6.22 0.25
CA ARG A 151 -7.80 -6.13 0.51
C ARG A 151 -7.09 -5.52 -0.66
N MET A 152 -6.31 -4.49 -0.42
CA MET A 152 -5.50 -3.83 -1.43
C MET A 152 -4.06 -3.68 -0.94
N MET A 153 -3.10 -4.05 -1.78
CA MET A 153 -1.68 -4.02 -1.45
C MET A 153 -0.92 -3.02 -2.31
N TYR A 154 0.03 -2.36 -1.68
CA TYR A 154 1.05 -1.53 -2.31
C TYR A 154 2.42 -2.04 -1.92
N ALA A 155 3.27 -2.33 -2.89
CA ALA A 155 4.63 -2.78 -2.65
C ALA A 155 5.66 -1.75 -3.12
N GLY A 156 6.82 -1.77 -2.47
CA GLY A 156 7.93 -0.92 -2.87
C GLY A 156 9.24 -1.33 -2.23
N ILE A 157 10.30 -0.77 -2.75
CA ILE A 157 11.65 -0.88 -2.22
C ILE A 157 12.16 0.48 -1.78
N THR A 158 12.99 0.54 -0.75
CA THR A 158 13.53 1.81 -0.28
C THR A 158 14.90 1.64 0.38
N LYS A 159 15.76 2.61 0.18
CA LYS A 159 17.04 2.76 0.91
C LYS A 159 16.95 3.80 2.04
N GLN A 160 15.88 4.61 2.06
CA GLN A 160 15.70 5.67 3.05
C GLN A 160 15.05 5.18 4.36
N GLY A 161 14.58 3.94 4.39
CA GLY A 161 13.76 3.38 5.46
C GLY A 161 12.26 3.43 5.12
N TRP A 162 11.58 2.32 5.36
CA TRP A 162 10.16 2.15 5.03
C TRP A 162 9.24 3.14 5.74
N GLN A 163 9.57 3.52 6.98
CA GLN A 163 8.78 4.47 7.76
C GLN A 163 8.79 5.87 7.13
N LYS A 164 9.97 6.31 6.68
CA LYS A 164 10.09 7.58 5.97
C LYS A 164 9.28 7.53 4.68
N ARG A 165 9.30 6.39 3.99
CA ARG A 165 8.52 6.20 2.77
C ARG A 165 7.02 6.22 3.05
N LEU A 166 6.56 5.54 4.09
CA LEU A 166 5.15 5.60 4.52
C LEU A 166 4.73 7.03 4.87
N SER A 167 5.58 7.78 5.60
CA SER A 167 5.32 9.19 5.90
C SER A 167 5.17 10.04 4.65
N GLN A 168 5.96 9.80 3.59
CA GLN A 168 5.80 10.48 2.31
C GLN A 168 4.46 10.16 1.63
N HIS A 169 4.03 8.88 1.66
CA HIS A 169 2.74 8.48 1.12
C HIS A 169 1.56 9.07 1.89
N THR A 170 1.64 9.11 3.23
CA THR A 170 0.59 9.72 4.06
C THR A 170 0.53 11.24 3.88
N ALA A 171 1.68 11.91 3.74
CA ALA A 171 1.74 13.33 3.41
C ALA A 171 1.13 13.61 2.03
N ALA A 172 1.44 12.78 1.02
CA ALA A 172 0.83 12.89 -0.30
C ALA A 172 -0.70 12.66 -0.25
N ALA A 173 -1.17 11.73 0.58
CA ALA A 173 -2.61 11.53 0.81
C ALA A 173 -3.26 12.79 1.40
N GLY A 174 -2.65 13.40 2.40
CA GLY A 174 -3.11 14.65 3.01
C GLY A 174 -3.09 15.84 2.04
N ALA A 175 -2.11 15.88 1.13
CA ALA A 175 -2.00 16.91 0.09
C ALA A 175 -2.93 16.68 -1.11
N GLY A 176 -3.79 15.64 -1.10
CA GLY A 176 -4.76 15.39 -2.15
C GLY A 176 -4.19 14.72 -3.41
N SER A 177 -3.04 14.04 -3.32
CA SER A 177 -2.45 13.29 -4.45
C SER A 177 -3.45 12.35 -5.10
N ASN A 178 -3.42 12.25 -6.44
CA ASN A 178 -4.27 11.38 -7.24
C ASN A 178 -3.66 9.97 -7.47
N ARG A 179 -2.51 9.66 -6.90
CA ARG A 179 -1.90 8.32 -6.97
C ARG A 179 -2.75 7.31 -6.20
N LEU A 180 -2.79 6.06 -6.68
CA LEU A 180 -3.69 5.02 -6.13
C LEU A 180 -3.48 4.80 -4.63
N PHE A 181 -2.25 4.63 -4.17
CA PHE A 181 -1.99 4.34 -2.76
C PHE A 181 -2.35 5.53 -1.84
N PRO A 182 -1.92 6.78 -2.09
CA PRO A 182 -2.43 7.96 -1.37
C PRO A 182 -3.96 8.10 -1.39
N VAL A 183 -4.62 7.82 -2.52
CA VAL A 183 -6.08 7.83 -2.63
C VAL A 183 -6.70 6.75 -1.74
N ALA A 184 -6.16 5.52 -1.77
CA ALA A 184 -6.64 4.43 -0.93
C ALA A 184 -6.50 4.73 0.56
N ILE A 185 -5.35 5.29 0.99
CA ILE A 185 -5.15 5.76 2.36
C ILE A 185 -6.23 6.79 2.72
N ARG A 186 -6.39 7.83 1.90
CA ARG A 186 -7.34 8.91 2.16
C ARG A 186 -8.76 8.38 2.29
N ASN A 187 -9.20 7.52 1.37
CA ASN A 187 -10.53 6.95 1.38
C ASN A 187 -10.76 6.04 2.61
N ALA A 188 -9.82 5.15 2.92
CA ALA A 188 -9.91 4.26 4.06
C ALA A 188 -10.07 5.04 5.38
N PHE A 189 -9.28 6.08 5.58
CA PHE A 189 -9.30 6.85 6.83
C PHE A 189 -10.37 7.94 6.88
N SER A 190 -10.83 8.48 5.73
CA SER A 190 -11.92 9.45 5.69
C SER A 190 -13.29 8.80 5.86
N SER A 191 -13.49 7.60 5.37
CA SER A 191 -14.74 6.85 5.54
C SER A 191 -14.96 6.34 6.97
N GLY A 192 -13.91 6.42 7.82
CA GLY A 192 -13.95 5.93 9.20
C GLY A 192 -13.99 4.41 9.33
N ASN A 193 -13.82 3.67 8.23
CA ASN A 193 -13.96 2.21 8.18
C ASN A 193 -12.73 1.43 7.69
N PRO A 194 -11.46 1.81 8.00
CA PRO A 194 -10.38 0.87 7.81
C PRO A 194 -10.55 -0.26 8.83
N LYS A 195 -10.54 -1.51 8.39
CA LYS A 195 -10.48 -2.66 9.31
C LYS A 195 -9.08 -2.90 9.80
N SER A 196 -8.12 -2.87 8.87
CA SER A 196 -6.72 -3.00 9.22
C SER A 196 -5.82 -2.21 8.28
N PHE A 197 -4.69 -1.81 8.83
CA PHE A 197 -3.54 -1.31 8.10
C PHE A 197 -2.30 -2.13 8.51
N THR A 198 -1.83 -2.96 7.60
CA THR A 198 -0.70 -3.84 7.85
C THR A 198 0.50 -3.43 7.02
N THR A 199 1.67 -3.36 7.64
CA THR A 199 2.95 -3.22 6.95
C THR A 199 3.76 -4.49 7.12
N PHE A 200 4.19 -5.05 6.00
CA PHE A 200 5.11 -6.17 5.95
C PHE A 200 6.48 -5.68 5.49
N ILE A 201 7.51 -5.93 6.27
CA ILE A 201 8.89 -5.79 5.83
C ILE A 201 9.36 -7.16 5.35
N ALA A 202 9.33 -7.38 4.05
CA ALA A 202 9.64 -8.67 3.47
C ALA A 202 11.13 -9.00 3.57
N SER A 203 12.00 -8.00 3.41
CA SER A 203 13.44 -8.15 3.66
C SER A 203 14.10 -6.82 4.03
N VAL A 204 15.33 -6.90 4.54
CA VAL A 204 16.19 -5.75 4.86
C VAL A 204 17.61 -6.02 4.35
N ASN A 205 18.36 -4.98 4.08
CA ASN A 205 19.75 -5.03 3.61
C ASN A 205 19.95 -5.77 2.27
N SER A 206 18.92 -5.80 1.43
CA SER A 206 18.99 -6.39 0.10
C SER A 206 19.87 -5.55 -0.83
N THR A 207 20.45 -6.19 -1.82
CA THR A 207 21.18 -5.50 -2.91
C THR A 207 20.21 -4.75 -3.81
N TYR A 208 20.73 -3.86 -4.65
CA TYR A 208 19.91 -3.16 -5.63
C TYR A 208 19.22 -4.13 -6.61
N ASP A 209 20.00 -5.06 -7.19
CA ASP A 209 19.48 -5.98 -8.18
C ASP A 209 18.43 -6.94 -7.60
N ASP A 210 18.67 -7.50 -6.40
CA ASP A 210 17.70 -8.33 -5.70
C ASP A 210 16.41 -7.56 -5.41
N SER A 211 16.55 -6.28 -5.03
CA SER A 211 15.42 -5.43 -4.73
C SER A 211 14.58 -5.12 -5.96
N MET A 212 15.24 -4.78 -7.07
CA MET A 212 14.57 -4.51 -8.34
C MET A 212 13.84 -5.75 -8.86
N ASN A 213 14.48 -6.92 -8.80
CA ASN A 213 13.88 -8.18 -9.21
C ASN A 213 12.69 -8.57 -8.32
N TRP A 214 12.81 -8.36 -7.00
CA TRP A 214 11.73 -8.63 -6.06
C TRP A 214 10.53 -7.71 -6.31
N GLU A 215 10.77 -6.40 -6.47
CA GLU A 215 9.71 -5.42 -6.72
C GLU A 215 8.99 -5.71 -8.05
N GLU A 216 9.76 -6.04 -9.11
CA GLU A 216 9.19 -6.41 -10.39
C GLU A 216 8.24 -7.60 -10.26
N TRP A 217 8.71 -8.69 -9.63
CA TRP A 217 7.90 -9.88 -9.42
C TRP A 217 6.67 -9.60 -8.55
N PHE A 218 6.86 -8.97 -7.39
CA PHE A 218 5.76 -8.76 -6.44
C PHE A 218 4.71 -7.81 -6.99
N VAL A 219 5.12 -6.76 -7.66
CA VAL A 219 4.19 -5.81 -8.26
C VAL A 219 3.38 -6.47 -9.37
N ASP A 220 4.02 -7.19 -10.29
CA ASP A 220 3.33 -7.85 -11.40
C ASP A 220 2.29 -8.88 -10.91
N GLU A 221 2.66 -9.70 -9.92
CA GLU A 221 1.81 -10.79 -9.48
C GLU A 221 0.71 -10.35 -8.49
N VAL A 222 0.99 -9.35 -7.63
CA VAL A 222 0.16 -9.07 -6.46
C VAL A 222 -0.41 -7.66 -6.46
N SER A 223 0.42 -6.63 -6.65
CA SER A 223 0.04 -5.27 -6.29
C SER A 223 -0.14 -4.30 -7.45
N LEU A 224 0.05 -4.75 -8.71
CA LEU A 224 -0.21 -3.93 -9.88
C LEU A 224 -1.72 -3.72 -10.07
N ALA A 225 -2.14 -2.48 -10.32
CA ALA A 225 -3.53 -2.17 -10.62
C ALA A 225 -4.05 -2.96 -11.85
N PRO A 226 -5.29 -3.48 -11.83
CA PRO A 226 -6.33 -3.22 -10.84
C PRO A 226 -6.31 -4.15 -9.61
N LYS A 227 -5.40 -5.15 -9.52
CA LYS A 227 -5.34 -6.10 -8.40
C LYS A 227 -4.91 -5.41 -7.10
N GLY A 228 -4.06 -4.39 -7.21
CA GLY A 228 -3.52 -3.66 -6.08
C GLY A 228 -3.32 -2.17 -6.37
N LEU A 229 -2.41 -1.54 -5.65
CA LEU A 229 -2.26 -0.09 -5.60
C LEU A 229 -1.00 0.45 -6.29
N ASN A 230 -0.18 -0.41 -6.89
CA ASN A 230 0.93 0.02 -7.74
C ASN A 230 0.37 0.40 -9.12
N MET A 231 0.76 1.56 -9.62
CA MET A 231 0.20 2.14 -10.84
C MET A 231 0.98 1.79 -12.09
N ILE A 232 2.23 1.40 -11.93
CA ILE A 232 3.17 0.99 -12.98
C ILE A 232 3.85 -0.31 -12.56
N PRO A 233 4.42 -1.07 -13.49
CA PRO A 233 5.25 -2.21 -13.15
C PRO A 233 6.34 -1.86 -12.14
N GLY A 234 6.76 -2.81 -11.34
CA GLY A 234 7.86 -2.65 -10.41
C GLY A 234 9.23 -2.85 -11.05
N GLY A 235 10.28 -2.54 -10.29
CA GLY A 235 11.64 -2.88 -10.60
C GLY A 235 12.15 -2.40 -11.95
N PHE A 236 12.89 -3.24 -12.66
CA PHE A 236 13.46 -2.89 -13.97
C PHE A 236 12.40 -2.65 -15.04
N LYS A 237 11.29 -3.38 -15.02
CA LYS A 237 10.15 -3.11 -15.92
C LYS A 237 9.57 -1.72 -15.69
N GLY A 238 9.46 -1.30 -14.43
CA GLY A 238 9.00 0.04 -14.08
C GLY A 238 9.90 1.14 -14.62
N LEU A 239 11.22 0.97 -14.49
CA LEU A 239 12.17 1.89 -15.09
C LEU A 239 12.04 1.95 -16.62
N LYS A 240 11.93 0.80 -17.28
CA LYS A 240 11.71 0.73 -18.73
C LYS A 240 10.42 1.43 -19.12
N PHE A 241 9.32 1.17 -18.41
CA PHE A 241 8.03 1.82 -18.62
C PHE A 241 8.15 3.35 -18.53
N LEU A 242 8.84 3.87 -17.52
CA LEU A 242 9.04 5.31 -17.35
C LEU A 242 9.85 5.92 -18.52
N HIS A 243 10.87 5.22 -18.98
CA HIS A 243 11.67 5.66 -20.15
C HIS A 243 10.86 5.65 -21.45
N GLU A 244 10.11 4.60 -21.72
CA GLU A 244 9.27 4.47 -22.92
C GLU A 244 8.19 5.54 -23.01
N HIS A 245 7.68 6.00 -21.85
CA HIS A 245 6.65 7.03 -21.81
C HIS A 245 7.20 8.45 -21.63
N SER A 246 8.45 8.67 -22.06
CA SER A 246 9.11 9.98 -22.05
C SER A 246 9.16 10.66 -20.68
N VAL A 247 9.13 9.87 -19.62
CA VAL A 247 9.41 10.37 -18.29
C VAL A 247 10.92 10.40 -18.17
N ASN A 248 11.52 11.58 -18.37
CA ASN A 248 12.95 11.78 -18.22
C ASN A 248 13.34 11.57 -16.75
N VAL A 249 13.70 10.33 -16.44
CA VAL A 249 14.22 9.97 -15.13
C VAL A 249 15.74 10.00 -15.23
N PRO A 250 16.44 10.84 -14.47
CA PRO A 250 17.89 10.86 -14.44
C PRO A 250 18.46 9.50 -14.04
N LYS A 251 19.64 9.12 -14.56
CA LYS A 251 20.29 7.83 -14.24
C LYS A 251 20.49 7.58 -12.74
N ASN A 252 20.57 8.64 -11.93
CA ASN A 252 20.70 8.59 -10.46
C ASN A 252 19.46 9.21 -9.80
N HIS A 253 18.29 8.75 -10.13
CA HIS A 253 17.04 9.27 -9.60
C HIS A 253 16.77 8.79 -8.16
N SER A 254 16.19 9.70 -7.38
CA SER A 254 15.61 9.35 -6.10
C SER A 254 14.20 8.79 -6.27
N GLU A 255 13.68 8.06 -5.27
CA GLU A 255 12.28 7.61 -5.28
C GLU A 255 11.29 8.78 -5.49
N LYS A 256 11.64 9.96 -4.96
CA LYS A 256 10.84 11.17 -5.15
C LYS A 256 10.77 11.58 -6.63
N ASP A 257 11.89 11.48 -7.36
CA ASP A 257 11.92 11.82 -8.78
C ASP A 257 11.04 10.89 -9.61
N ILE A 258 11.01 9.59 -9.25
CA ILE A 258 10.12 8.60 -9.88
C ILE A 258 8.66 8.96 -9.62
N ASP A 259 8.31 9.28 -8.39
CA ASP A 259 6.94 9.64 -8.02
C ASP A 259 6.46 10.89 -8.74
N GLU A 260 7.30 11.94 -8.77
CA GLU A 260 6.98 13.17 -9.50
C GLU A 260 6.87 12.93 -11.01
N ALA A 261 7.68 12.01 -11.53
CA ALA A 261 7.63 11.63 -12.93
C ALA A 261 6.32 10.88 -13.27
N VAL A 262 5.89 9.95 -12.40
CA VAL A 262 4.60 9.24 -12.55
C VAL A 262 3.43 10.23 -12.46
N GLU A 263 3.48 11.18 -11.52
CA GLU A 263 2.43 12.21 -11.41
C GLU A 263 2.36 13.08 -12.67
N ARG A 264 3.50 13.56 -13.17
CA ARG A 264 3.54 14.35 -14.41
C ARG A 264 3.01 13.58 -15.62
N TYR A 265 3.36 12.30 -15.73
CA TYR A 265 2.82 11.45 -16.80
C TYR A 265 1.30 11.33 -16.71
N GLN A 266 0.76 11.08 -15.52
CA GLN A 266 -0.68 10.97 -15.34
C GLN A 266 -1.44 12.28 -15.53
N GLN A 267 -0.84 13.42 -15.18
CA GLN A 267 -1.42 14.73 -15.47
C GLN A 267 -1.51 14.97 -16.98
N LYS A 268 -0.48 14.56 -17.74
CA LYS A 268 -0.47 14.66 -19.20
C LYS A 268 -1.37 13.63 -19.89
N HIS A 269 -1.53 12.47 -19.27
CA HIS A 269 -2.27 11.32 -19.81
C HIS A 269 -3.33 10.81 -18.83
N PRO A 270 -4.33 11.63 -18.45
CA PRO A 270 -5.29 11.26 -17.41
C PRO A 270 -6.14 10.02 -17.75
N ARG A 271 -6.07 9.54 -18.99
CA ARG A 271 -6.74 8.33 -19.46
C ARG A 271 -5.79 7.18 -19.78
N ALA A 272 -4.49 7.44 -19.78
CA ALA A 272 -3.48 6.42 -19.98
C ALA A 272 -3.00 5.97 -18.60
N GLY A 273 -3.27 4.75 -18.26
CA GLY A 273 -2.88 4.17 -16.99
C GLY A 273 -3.89 3.15 -16.52
N TYR A 274 -3.56 2.51 -15.43
CA TYR A 274 -4.43 1.53 -14.80
C TYR A 274 -5.66 2.23 -14.21
N ALA A 275 -6.83 1.59 -14.33
CA ALA A 275 -8.04 2.10 -13.73
C ALA A 275 -7.84 2.28 -12.21
N ASN A 276 -8.10 3.49 -11.73
CA ASN A 276 -8.07 3.74 -10.30
C ASN A 276 -9.32 3.10 -9.65
N PRO A 277 -9.18 2.12 -8.74
CA PRO A 277 -10.33 1.48 -8.12
C PRO A 277 -11.26 2.47 -7.40
N ALA A 278 -10.70 3.49 -6.74
CA ALA A 278 -11.49 4.54 -6.10
C ALA A 278 -12.28 5.37 -7.13
N ILE A 279 -11.67 5.68 -8.28
CA ILE A 279 -12.38 6.33 -9.39
C ILE A 279 -13.37 5.36 -10.02
N SER A 280 -13.03 4.08 -10.14
CA SER A 280 -13.95 3.05 -10.66
C SER A 280 -15.22 2.97 -9.81
N ASP A 281 -15.12 3.06 -8.49
CA ASP A 281 -16.29 3.08 -7.61
C ASP A 281 -17.08 4.38 -7.73
N LEU A 282 -16.40 5.52 -7.82
CA LEU A 282 -17.06 6.79 -8.11
C LEU A 282 -17.77 6.78 -9.47
N TRP A 283 -17.19 6.13 -10.48
CA TRP A 283 -17.83 5.95 -11.79
C TRP A 283 -19.14 5.15 -11.74
N LYS A 284 -19.38 4.36 -10.71
CA LYS A 284 -20.64 3.64 -10.50
C LYS A 284 -21.76 4.58 -10.05
N THR A 285 -21.43 5.75 -9.49
CA THR A 285 -22.42 6.76 -9.10
C THR A 285 -22.80 7.65 -10.28
N ASP A 286 -24.10 7.91 -10.45
CA ASP A 286 -24.60 8.70 -11.59
C ASP A 286 -24.17 10.15 -11.51
N ASP A 287 -24.10 10.73 -10.32
CA ASP A 287 -23.64 12.11 -10.10
C ASP A 287 -22.18 12.32 -10.52
N TYR A 288 -21.29 11.40 -10.12
CA TYR A 288 -19.89 11.49 -10.53
C TYR A 288 -19.72 11.26 -12.02
N TYR A 289 -20.44 10.28 -12.57
CA TYR A 289 -20.46 10.01 -14.01
C TYR A 289 -20.90 11.25 -14.78
N ALA A 290 -22.02 11.86 -14.39
CA ALA A 290 -22.54 13.08 -15.03
C ALA A 290 -21.52 14.23 -14.97
N LYS A 291 -20.94 14.48 -13.80
CA LYS A 291 -19.91 15.51 -13.61
C LYS A 291 -18.67 15.26 -14.46
N ALA A 292 -18.18 14.03 -14.52
CA ALA A 292 -16.97 13.68 -15.27
C ALA A 292 -17.17 13.70 -16.79
N VAL A 293 -18.35 13.31 -17.27
CA VAL A 293 -18.66 13.23 -18.71
C VAL A 293 -19.11 14.57 -19.26
N CYS A 294 -19.87 15.33 -18.47
CA CYS A 294 -20.44 16.62 -18.89
C CYS A 294 -19.57 17.83 -18.50
N GLY A 295 -18.60 17.67 -17.60
CA GLY A 295 -17.78 18.78 -17.09
C GLY A 295 -16.62 19.23 -17.97
N ARG A 296 -16.57 18.82 -19.24
CA ARG A 296 -15.48 19.14 -20.17
C ARG A 296 -15.91 20.16 -21.20
N GLU A 297 -14.95 20.95 -21.65
CA GLU A 297 -15.14 21.84 -22.78
C GLU A 297 -15.62 21.07 -24.00
N LYS A 298 -16.61 21.60 -24.70
CA LYS A 298 -17.27 20.97 -25.87
C LYS A 298 -18.07 19.67 -25.59
N CYS A 299 -18.28 19.33 -24.31
CA CYS A 299 -19.23 18.28 -23.92
C CYS A 299 -20.61 18.87 -23.63
N LEU A 300 -21.65 18.05 -23.85
CA LEU A 300 -23.00 18.41 -23.45
C LEU A 300 -23.13 18.39 -21.92
N ASN A 301 -23.88 19.31 -21.37
CA ASN A 301 -24.28 19.26 -19.98
C ASN A 301 -25.49 18.29 -19.79
N PRO A 302 -25.81 17.89 -18.55
CA PRO A 302 -26.91 16.95 -18.30
C PRO A 302 -28.26 17.45 -18.80
N GLU A 303 -28.52 18.74 -18.75
CA GLU A 303 -29.78 19.34 -19.23
C GLU A 303 -29.90 19.27 -20.75
N GLN A 304 -28.81 19.54 -21.46
CA GLN A 304 -28.75 19.40 -22.91
C GLN A 304 -29.00 17.94 -23.33
N VAL A 305 -28.42 16.98 -22.59
CA VAL A 305 -28.63 15.53 -22.89
C VAL A 305 -30.08 15.13 -22.70
N ARG A 306 -30.73 15.60 -21.62
CA ARG A 306 -32.16 15.34 -21.39
C ARG A 306 -33.03 16.00 -22.46
N ALA A 307 -32.72 17.26 -22.81
CA ALA A 307 -33.45 17.96 -23.88
C ALA A 307 -33.31 17.27 -25.24
N ILE A 308 -32.14 16.75 -25.58
CA ILE A 308 -31.94 15.96 -26.82
C ILE A 308 -32.87 14.76 -26.85
N ARG A 309 -32.97 14.01 -25.76
CA ARG A 309 -33.85 12.82 -25.72
C ARG A 309 -35.30 13.19 -25.81
N ALA A 310 -35.74 14.17 -25.03
CA ALA A 310 -37.12 14.66 -25.06
C ALA A 310 -37.51 15.19 -26.46
N LEU A 311 -36.65 15.96 -27.10
CA LEU A 311 -36.92 16.45 -28.46
C LEU A 311 -36.92 15.34 -29.51
N ASN A 312 -36.10 14.33 -29.36
CA ASN A 312 -36.08 13.15 -30.21
C ASN A 312 -37.38 12.32 -30.08
N GLU A 313 -37.92 12.16 -28.85
CA GLU A 313 -39.20 11.47 -28.60
C GLU A 313 -40.37 12.18 -29.27
N VAL A 314 -40.29 13.50 -29.40
CA VAL A 314 -41.31 14.31 -30.12
C VAL A 314 -41.09 14.30 -31.64
N GLY A 315 -40.01 13.63 -32.12
CA GLY A 315 -39.76 13.44 -33.56
C GLY A 315 -38.96 14.52 -34.25
N TYR A 316 -38.26 15.37 -33.52
CA TYR A 316 -37.35 16.35 -34.12
C TYR A 316 -36.08 15.67 -34.70
N SER A 317 -35.64 16.16 -35.86
CA SER A 317 -34.37 15.67 -36.45
C SER A 317 -33.16 16.09 -35.64
N ALA A 318 -32.09 15.28 -35.68
CA ALA A 318 -30.83 15.57 -34.99
C ALA A 318 -30.26 16.93 -35.38
N HIS A 319 -30.40 17.34 -36.63
CA HIS A 319 -29.99 18.66 -37.11
C HIS A 319 -30.73 19.80 -36.37
N ARG A 320 -32.05 19.72 -36.26
CA ARG A 320 -32.87 20.71 -35.57
C ARG A 320 -32.61 20.72 -34.08
N ILE A 321 -32.43 19.55 -33.46
CA ILE A 321 -32.10 19.41 -32.05
C ILE A 321 -30.74 20.05 -31.77
N ALA A 322 -29.72 19.86 -32.62
CA ALA A 322 -28.41 20.44 -32.44
C ALA A 322 -28.43 21.96 -32.30
N GLY A 323 -29.19 22.63 -33.14
CA GLY A 323 -29.40 24.07 -33.06
C GLY A 323 -30.15 24.49 -31.79
N THR A 324 -31.17 23.72 -31.39
CA THR A 324 -32.03 24.06 -30.24
C THR A 324 -31.29 23.94 -28.92
N VAL A 325 -30.45 22.91 -28.74
CA VAL A 325 -29.72 22.67 -27.51
C VAL A 325 -28.29 23.26 -27.52
N ASN A 326 -27.94 23.98 -28.57
CA ASN A 326 -26.62 24.52 -28.78
C ASN A 326 -25.50 23.45 -28.66
N ALA A 327 -25.73 22.30 -29.33
CA ALA A 327 -24.73 21.27 -29.41
C ALA A 327 -23.63 21.63 -30.41
N LEU A 328 -22.44 21.03 -30.26
CA LEU A 328 -21.27 21.29 -31.12
C LEU A 328 -21.60 20.98 -32.62
N ASN A 329 -22.31 19.89 -32.85
CA ASN A 329 -22.74 19.46 -34.19
C ASN A 329 -23.84 18.38 -34.12
N GLU A 330 -24.43 18.08 -35.26
CA GLU A 330 -25.46 17.02 -35.41
C GLU A 330 -24.94 15.64 -34.99
N THR A 331 -23.70 15.31 -35.30
CA THR A 331 -23.09 14.00 -34.92
C THR A 331 -23.03 13.81 -33.40
N GLN A 332 -22.83 14.87 -32.64
CA GLN A 332 -22.86 14.82 -31.16
C GLN A 332 -24.27 14.45 -30.69
N VAL A 333 -25.28 15.06 -31.25
CA VAL A 333 -26.70 14.78 -30.94
C VAL A 333 -27.07 13.33 -31.36
N GLN A 334 -26.70 12.92 -32.57
CA GLN A 334 -27.00 11.57 -33.05
C GLN A 334 -26.40 10.49 -32.16
N ARG A 335 -25.20 10.71 -31.64
CA ARG A 335 -24.55 9.77 -30.66
C ARG A 335 -25.32 9.65 -29.34
N VAL A 336 -26.00 10.71 -28.91
CA VAL A 336 -26.86 10.66 -27.73
C VAL A 336 -28.12 9.87 -28.02
N ILE A 337 -28.76 10.15 -29.18
CA ILE A 337 -29.96 9.45 -29.66
C ILE A 337 -29.70 7.95 -29.81
N ASP A 338 -28.58 7.59 -30.43
CA ASP A 338 -28.14 6.19 -30.62
C ASP A 338 -27.72 5.50 -29.31
N GLY A 339 -27.76 6.18 -28.19
CA GLY A 339 -27.27 5.64 -26.91
C GLY A 339 -25.78 5.30 -26.92
N LYS A 340 -24.99 5.88 -27.83
CA LYS A 340 -23.51 5.65 -27.88
C LYS A 340 -22.75 6.47 -26.84
N THR A 341 -23.28 7.64 -26.46
CA THR A 341 -22.69 8.54 -25.46
C THR A 341 -23.73 8.93 -24.43
N TYR A 342 -23.29 9.37 -23.27
CA TYR A 342 -24.15 9.85 -22.16
C TYR A 342 -25.22 8.85 -21.69
N ARG A 343 -24.95 7.54 -21.79
CA ARG A 343 -25.96 6.47 -21.56
C ARG A 343 -26.65 6.54 -20.20
N ARG A 344 -25.94 6.96 -19.18
CA ARG A 344 -26.39 6.98 -17.77
C ARG A 344 -26.96 8.35 -17.34
N ILE A 345 -27.01 9.33 -18.22
CA ILE A 345 -27.63 10.62 -17.93
C ILE A 345 -29.10 10.50 -18.31
N LEU A 346 -29.94 10.34 -17.30
CA LEU A 346 -31.39 10.25 -17.43
C LEU A 346 -32.03 11.63 -17.34
#